data_20b5c746ad16aa95c575dfe9dc1f4b6b
#
_entry.id   20b5c746ad16aa95c575dfe9dc1f4b6b
#
_cell.length_a   1.000
_cell.length_b   1.000
_cell.length_c   1.000
_cell.angle_alpha   90.00
_cell.angle_beta   90.00
_cell.angle_gamma   90.00
#
_symmetry.space_group_name_H-M   'P 1'
#
loop_
_entity.id
_entity.type
_entity.pdbx_description
1 polymer ?
#
loop_
_entity_poly.entity_id
_entity_poly.type
_entity_poly.pdbx_seq_one_letter_code
_entity_poly.pdbx_strand_id
1 'polypeptide(L)'
;MGQRLVVHKCDSEGHEVTSYEGMVVANDEHGLTLRARWAQGTCDVGLFALEEGDTFLETYYFHRWWNAFEVRSAAGRLRGWYCNIARPPRLVGRDLYWDDLALDLIIVPAGQVQVVDDDEFRALRLDEREPEAYAQALQALAEVQALAAGHRPPFAALDGMLDGSPAGAGLGG
;
A
#
# COMPACT_ATOMS: atom_id res chain seq x y z
N MET A 1 -17.20 -5.19 10.87
CA MET A 1 -16.56 -3.87 10.71
C MET A 1 -16.19 -3.32 12.08
N GLY A 2 -15.08 -2.61 12.21
CA GLY A 2 -14.63 -2.05 13.48
C GLY A 2 -13.77 -2.98 14.37
N GLN A 3 -13.42 -4.18 13.88
CA GLN A 3 -12.47 -5.03 14.58
C GLN A 3 -11.06 -4.43 14.46
N ARG A 4 -10.31 -4.41 15.57
CA ARG A 4 -8.90 -4.05 15.57
C ARG A 4 -8.05 -5.30 15.38
N LEU A 5 -7.03 -5.18 14.53
CA LEU A 5 -5.97 -6.16 14.36
C LEU A 5 -4.64 -5.54 14.75
N VAL A 6 -3.70 -6.37 15.15
CA VAL A 6 -2.29 -6.00 15.27
C VAL A 6 -1.59 -6.41 13.98
N VAL A 7 -0.95 -5.45 13.33
CA VAL A 7 -0.15 -5.69 12.13
C VAL A 7 1.30 -5.87 12.55
N HIS A 8 1.90 -6.97 12.12
CA HIS A 8 3.30 -7.29 12.35
C HIS A 8 4.04 -7.23 11.02
N LYS A 9 4.81 -6.16 10.81
CA LYS A 9 5.75 -6.08 9.70
C LYS A 9 6.98 -6.91 10.05
N CYS A 10 7.29 -7.88 9.20
CA CYS A 10 8.45 -8.74 9.34
C CYS A 10 9.47 -8.47 8.23
N ASP A 11 10.73 -8.82 8.46
CA ASP A 11 11.75 -8.83 7.41
C ASP A 11 11.57 -10.03 6.46
N SER A 12 12.45 -10.18 5.48
CA SER A 12 12.38 -11.24 4.48
C SER A 12 12.50 -12.66 5.06
N GLU A 13 12.98 -12.79 6.29
CA GLU A 13 13.16 -14.05 7.01
C GLU A 13 12.03 -14.31 8.04
N GLY A 14 11.07 -13.39 8.14
CA GLY A 14 9.92 -13.51 9.03
C GLY A 14 10.15 -13.00 10.46
N HIS A 15 11.25 -12.29 10.72
CA HIS A 15 11.48 -11.66 12.02
C HIS A 15 10.74 -10.32 12.10
N GLU A 16 10.02 -10.10 13.20
CA GLU A 16 9.27 -8.88 13.41
C GLU A 16 10.19 -7.66 13.48
N VAL A 17 9.89 -6.66 12.67
CA VAL A 17 10.60 -5.36 12.65
C VAL A 17 9.82 -4.33 13.45
N THR A 18 8.50 -4.28 13.29
CA THR A 18 7.60 -3.38 14.00
C THR A 18 6.19 -3.92 14.03
N SER A 19 5.39 -3.44 14.97
CA SER A 19 3.97 -3.77 15.03
C SER A 19 3.15 -2.54 15.39
N TYR A 20 1.90 -2.50 14.93
CA TYR A 20 0.95 -1.42 15.19
C TYR A 20 -0.49 -1.92 15.04
N GLU A 21 -1.44 -1.15 15.56
CA GLU A 21 -2.85 -1.46 15.44
C GLU A 21 -3.48 -0.83 14.19
N GLY A 22 -4.33 -1.60 13.51
CA GLY A 22 -5.17 -1.13 12.42
C GLY A 22 -6.64 -1.51 12.65
N MET A 23 -7.54 -0.72 12.11
CA MET A 23 -8.98 -0.97 12.16
C MET A 23 -9.46 -1.58 10.84
N VAL A 24 -10.11 -2.73 10.90
CA VAL A 24 -10.67 -3.40 9.71
C VAL A 24 -11.79 -2.54 9.12
N VAL A 25 -11.63 -2.16 7.86
CA VAL A 25 -12.64 -1.42 7.09
C VAL A 25 -13.28 -2.27 5.99
N ALA A 26 -12.56 -3.26 5.46
CA ALA A 26 -13.08 -4.25 4.52
C ALA A 26 -12.36 -5.59 4.71
N ASN A 27 -13.07 -6.67 4.45
CA ASN A 27 -12.53 -8.04 4.49
C ASN A 27 -13.39 -8.93 3.60
N ASP A 28 -12.76 -9.62 2.66
CA ASP A 28 -13.39 -10.62 1.79
C ASP A 28 -12.43 -11.80 1.52
N GLU A 29 -12.77 -12.68 0.61
CA GLU A 29 -11.96 -13.85 0.25
C GLU A 29 -10.64 -13.49 -0.45
N HIS A 30 -10.50 -12.27 -0.96
CA HIS A 30 -9.33 -11.83 -1.71
C HIS A 30 -8.33 -11.05 -0.85
N GLY A 31 -8.81 -10.40 0.22
CA GLY A 31 -7.96 -9.59 1.05
C GLY A 31 -8.65 -8.86 2.18
N LEU A 32 -7.84 -8.11 2.89
CA LEU A 32 -8.21 -7.35 4.06
C LEU A 32 -7.72 -5.92 3.91
N THR A 33 -8.58 -4.94 4.19
CA THR A 33 -8.20 -3.53 4.22
C THR A 33 -8.30 -3.00 5.64
N LEU A 34 -7.21 -2.42 6.11
CA LEU A 34 -7.10 -1.77 7.41
C LEU A 34 -6.99 -0.26 7.24
N ARG A 35 -7.52 0.48 8.23
CA ARG A 35 -7.20 1.88 8.42
C ARG A 35 -6.19 2.02 9.53
N ALA A 36 -5.07 2.67 9.24
CA ALA A 36 -4.03 3.05 10.21
C ALA A 36 -3.72 4.55 10.10
N ARG A 37 -3.03 5.09 11.11
CA ARG A 37 -2.60 6.48 11.15
C ARG A 37 -1.09 6.59 11.22
N TRP A 38 -0.53 7.50 10.45
CA TRP A 38 0.87 7.87 10.58
C TRP A 38 1.04 8.79 11.80
N ALA A 39 1.76 8.31 12.81
CA ALA A 39 1.98 9.01 14.06
C ALA A 39 3.43 9.50 14.24
N GLN A 40 4.24 9.33 13.21
CA GLN A 40 5.63 9.80 13.18
C GLN A 40 5.70 11.16 12.47
N GLY A 41 6.84 11.83 12.59
CA GLY A 41 7.08 13.10 11.90
C GLY A 41 7.11 12.94 10.38
N THR A 42 7.42 14.03 9.69
CA THR A 42 7.52 14.05 8.22
C THR A 42 8.58 13.05 7.73
N CYS A 43 8.19 12.22 6.77
CA CYS A 43 9.06 11.23 6.14
C CYS A 43 8.92 11.33 4.61
N ASP A 44 10.02 11.66 3.93
CA ASP A 44 10.09 11.64 2.47
C ASP A 44 10.17 10.17 2.00
N VAL A 45 9.23 9.76 1.17
CA VAL A 45 9.19 8.39 0.61
C VAL A 45 9.49 8.37 -0.89
N GLY A 46 9.79 9.51 -1.48
CA GLY A 46 10.09 9.67 -2.90
C GLY A 46 9.16 10.68 -3.57
N LEU A 47 8.17 10.25 -4.33
CA LEU A 47 7.27 11.15 -5.08
C LEU A 47 6.33 11.98 -4.18
N PHE A 48 6.20 11.64 -2.90
CA PHE A 48 5.52 12.44 -1.89
C PHE A 48 6.16 12.24 -0.51
N ALA A 49 5.71 13.00 0.47
CA ALA A 49 6.11 12.86 1.85
C ALA A 49 4.92 12.46 2.73
N LEU A 50 5.19 11.63 3.73
CA LEU A 50 4.26 11.33 4.82
C LEU A 50 4.34 12.44 5.85
N GLU A 51 3.20 12.82 6.41
CA GLU A 51 3.10 13.82 7.47
C GLU A 51 2.30 13.25 8.64
N GLU A 52 2.57 13.77 9.84
CA GLU A 52 1.82 13.36 11.01
C GLU A 52 0.31 13.59 10.82
N GLY A 53 -0.48 12.56 11.13
CA GLY A 53 -1.93 12.56 10.94
C GLY A 53 -2.41 12.05 9.59
N ASP A 54 -1.49 11.72 8.67
CA ASP A 54 -1.86 11.04 7.44
C ASP A 54 -2.54 9.71 7.75
N THR A 55 -3.50 9.33 6.91
CA THR A 55 -4.25 8.08 7.04
C THR A 55 -3.81 7.11 5.96
N PHE A 56 -3.58 5.87 6.35
CA PHE A 56 -3.35 4.74 5.47
C PHE A 56 -4.60 3.88 5.36
N LEU A 57 -4.99 3.53 4.13
CA LEU A 57 -5.84 2.40 3.84
C LEU A 57 -4.94 1.29 3.30
N GLU A 58 -4.61 0.35 4.17
CA GLU A 58 -3.65 -0.72 3.91
C GLU A 58 -4.40 -1.95 3.41
N THR A 59 -4.26 -2.26 2.12
CA THR A 59 -4.88 -3.45 1.53
C THR A 59 -3.85 -4.56 1.40
N TYR A 60 -4.14 -5.66 2.09
CA TYR A 60 -3.36 -6.90 2.10
C TYR A 60 -4.11 -7.95 1.28
N TYR A 61 -3.50 -8.44 0.21
CA TYR A 61 -4.08 -9.46 -0.67
C TYR A 61 -3.61 -10.85 -0.26
N PHE A 62 -4.52 -11.76 0.05
CA PHE A 62 -4.17 -13.09 0.57
C PHE A 62 -3.40 -13.99 -0.41
N HIS A 63 -3.47 -13.69 -1.71
CA HIS A 63 -2.87 -14.50 -2.77
C HIS A 63 -1.92 -13.72 -3.69
N ARG A 64 -1.49 -12.51 -3.28
CA ARG A 64 -0.56 -11.69 -4.04
C ARG A 64 0.72 -11.45 -3.25
N TRP A 65 1.80 -11.23 -3.99
CA TRP A 65 3.11 -10.93 -3.42
C TRP A 65 3.37 -9.42 -3.31
N TRP A 66 2.34 -8.67 -3.03
CA TRP A 66 2.40 -7.24 -2.78
C TRP A 66 1.18 -6.78 -1.97
N ASN A 67 1.35 -5.66 -1.29
CA ASN A 67 0.27 -4.92 -0.65
C ASN A 67 0.26 -3.47 -1.14
N ALA A 68 -0.84 -2.76 -0.95
CA ALA A 68 -0.99 -1.37 -1.36
C ALA A 68 -1.53 -0.54 -0.21
N PHE A 69 -0.82 0.52 0.12
CA PHE A 69 -1.20 1.49 1.12
C PHE A 69 -1.61 2.78 0.44
N GLU A 70 -2.91 3.05 0.39
CA GLU A 70 -3.43 4.34 -0.07
C GLU A 70 -3.19 5.37 1.03
N VAL A 71 -2.47 6.44 0.69
CA VAL A 71 -2.08 7.49 1.63
C VAL A 71 -2.92 8.74 1.39
N ARG A 72 -3.61 9.19 2.43
CA ARG A 72 -4.38 10.43 2.43
C ARG A 72 -3.89 11.37 3.51
N SER A 73 -3.85 12.67 3.19
CA SER A 73 -3.56 13.71 4.17
C SER A 73 -4.60 13.72 5.30
N ALA A 74 -4.28 14.39 6.41
CA ALA A 74 -5.24 14.60 7.50
C ALA A 74 -6.53 15.28 7.04
N ALA A 75 -6.50 16.06 5.95
CA ALA A 75 -7.66 16.66 5.31
C ALA A 75 -8.39 15.74 4.31
N GLY A 76 -7.96 14.48 4.17
CA GLY A 76 -8.57 13.48 3.29
C GLY A 76 -8.11 13.52 1.83
N ARG A 77 -7.19 14.42 1.45
CA ARG A 77 -6.67 14.48 0.08
C ARG A 77 -5.74 13.31 -0.21
N LEU A 78 -5.95 12.62 -1.32
CA LEU A 78 -5.08 11.55 -1.79
C LEU A 78 -3.68 12.10 -2.11
N ARG A 79 -2.65 11.52 -1.46
CA ARG A 79 -1.24 11.77 -1.79
C ARG A 79 -0.74 10.80 -2.85
N GLY A 80 -1.10 9.54 -2.72
CA GLY A 80 -0.69 8.46 -3.61
C GLY A 80 -0.79 7.12 -2.93
N TRP A 81 -0.05 6.15 -3.47
CA TRP A 81 0.02 4.80 -2.94
C TRP A 81 1.47 4.42 -2.66
N TYR A 82 1.66 3.77 -1.53
CA TYR A 82 2.90 3.10 -1.16
C TYR A 82 2.67 1.59 -1.28
N CYS A 83 3.36 0.94 -2.19
CA CYS A 83 3.22 -0.49 -2.41
C CYS A 83 4.48 -1.21 -1.99
N ASN A 84 4.34 -2.23 -1.16
CA ASN A 84 5.43 -3.09 -0.76
C ASN A 84 5.36 -4.40 -1.55
N ILE A 85 6.48 -4.83 -2.14
CA ILE A 85 6.64 -6.20 -2.60
C ILE A 85 6.91 -7.05 -1.36
N ALA A 86 6.03 -8.00 -1.11
CA ALA A 86 5.96 -8.76 0.12
C ALA A 86 5.41 -10.16 -0.15
N ARG A 87 5.71 -11.11 0.72
CA ARG A 87 5.04 -12.41 0.68
C ARG A 87 3.55 -12.25 1.00
N PRO A 88 2.67 -13.16 0.54
CA PRO A 88 1.27 -13.16 0.94
C PRO A 88 1.13 -13.10 2.47
N PRO A 89 0.22 -12.27 3.00
CA PRO A 89 0.07 -12.10 4.45
C PRO A 89 -0.49 -13.34 5.12
N ARG A 90 -0.23 -13.47 6.41
CA ARG A 90 -0.77 -14.52 7.27
C ARG A 90 -1.64 -13.90 8.35
N LEU A 91 -2.89 -14.32 8.45
CA LEU A 91 -3.81 -13.90 9.50
C LEU A 91 -3.96 -15.03 10.54
N VAL A 92 -3.60 -14.74 11.79
CA VAL A 92 -3.69 -15.69 12.91
C VAL A 92 -4.48 -15.02 14.04
N GLY A 93 -5.76 -15.35 14.16
CA GLY A 93 -6.63 -14.71 15.14
C GLY A 93 -6.80 -13.21 14.86
N ARG A 94 -6.18 -12.37 15.67
CA ARG A 94 -6.20 -10.90 15.54
C ARG A 94 -4.86 -10.31 15.12
N ASP A 95 -3.94 -11.14 14.68
CA ASP A 95 -2.60 -10.78 14.28
C ASP A 95 -2.41 -11.01 12.78
N LEU A 96 -2.04 -9.96 12.06
CA LEU A 96 -1.73 -9.98 10.64
C LEU A 96 -0.21 -9.85 10.47
N TYR A 97 0.42 -10.86 9.90
CA TYR A 97 1.86 -10.89 9.61
C TYR A 97 2.10 -10.73 8.12
N TRP A 98 3.07 -9.90 7.75
CA TRP A 98 3.53 -9.80 6.38
C TRP A 98 5.05 -9.62 6.31
N ASP A 99 5.69 -10.34 5.40
CA ASP A 99 7.14 -10.36 5.25
C ASP A 99 7.55 -9.44 4.10
N ASP A 100 8.26 -8.37 4.44
CA ASP A 100 8.74 -7.36 3.52
C ASP A 100 9.94 -7.89 2.72
N LEU A 101 9.92 -7.75 1.40
CA LEU A 101 11.02 -8.10 0.51
C LEU A 101 11.84 -6.88 0.07
N ALA A 102 11.72 -5.77 0.79
CA ALA A 102 12.46 -4.52 0.63
C ALA A 102 12.12 -3.69 -0.61
N LEU A 103 11.72 -4.30 -1.70
CA LEU A 103 11.39 -3.59 -2.95
C LEU A 103 10.04 -2.89 -2.85
N ASP A 104 10.02 -1.58 -3.09
CA ASP A 104 8.81 -0.76 -2.95
C ASP A 104 8.52 0.04 -4.23
N LEU A 105 7.25 0.41 -4.41
CA LEU A 105 6.80 1.32 -5.47
C LEU A 105 6.02 2.47 -4.85
N ILE A 106 6.36 3.69 -5.27
CA ILE A 106 5.62 4.89 -4.94
C ILE A 106 4.85 5.32 -6.19
N ILE A 107 3.55 5.49 -6.05
CA ILE A 107 2.65 5.83 -7.16
C ILE A 107 1.86 7.08 -6.77
N VAL A 108 1.79 8.05 -7.67
CA VAL A 108 0.99 9.28 -7.46
C VAL A 108 -0.21 9.32 -8.41
N PRO A 109 -1.28 10.05 -8.07
CA PRO A 109 -2.49 10.12 -8.89
C PRO A 109 -2.26 10.56 -10.34
N ALA A 110 -1.21 11.36 -10.58
CA ALA A 110 -0.81 11.77 -11.92
C ALA A 110 -0.26 10.63 -12.81
N GLY A 111 -0.07 9.42 -12.24
CA GLY A 111 0.38 8.23 -12.96
C GLY A 111 1.89 7.99 -12.93
N GLN A 112 2.66 8.84 -12.24
CA GLN A 112 4.09 8.59 -12.04
C GLN A 112 4.29 7.41 -11.09
N VAL A 113 5.25 6.54 -11.43
CA VAL A 113 5.65 5.37 -10.63
C VAL A 113 7.14 5.45 -10.38
N GLN A 114 7.54 5.30 -9.12
CA GLN A 114 8.95 5.23 -8.72
C GLN A 114 9.18 3.91 -8.00
N VAL A 115 10.15 3.13 -8.48
CA VAL A 115 10.65 1.94 -7.77
C VAL A 115 11.77 2.40 -6.84
N VAL A 116 11.70 2.00 -5.58
CA VAL A 116 12.68 2.36 -4.54
C VAL A 116 13.22 1.11 -3.84
N ASP A 117 14.41 1.24 -3.23
CA ASP A 117 15.06 0.20 -2.44
C ASP A 117 15.46 -1.05 -3.25
N ASP A 118 15.71 -0.90 -4.55
CA ASP A 118 16.21 -1.97 -5.42
C ASP A 118 17.57 -2.53 -4.95
N ASP A 119 18.43 -1.70 -4.39
CA ASP A 119 19.70 -2.10 -3.79
C ASP A 119 19.51 -2.96 -2.53
N GLU A 120 18.56 -2.63 -1.67
CA GLU A 120 18.20 -3.45 -0.51
C GLU A 120 17.62 -4.81 -0.95
N PHE A 121 16.73 -4.80 -1.96
CA PHE A 121 16.20 -6.03 -2.55
C PHE A 121 17.30 -6.95 -3.09
N ARG A 122 18.25 -6.39 -3.82
CA ARG A 122 19.40 -7.16 -4.35
C ARG A 122 20.27 -7.71 -3.22
N ALA A 123 20.43 -6.97 -2.13
CA ALA A 123 21.22 -7.40 -0.98
C ALA A 123 20.62 -8.62 -0.26
N LEU A 124 19.32 -8.89 -0.42
CA LEU A 124 18.68 -10.10 0.11
C LEU A 124 19.14 -11.37 -0.57
N ARG A 125 19.71 -11.29 -1.77
CA ARG A 125 20.19 -12.44 -2.57
C ARG A 125 19.13 -13.54 -2.73
N LEU A 126 17.86 -13.13 -2.94
CA LEU A 126 16.76 -14.08 -3.14
C LEU A 126 16.93 -14.91 -4.42
N ASP A 127 17.58 -14.36 -5.43
CA ASP A 127 17.94 -15.06 -6.67
C ASP A 127 18.75 -16.34 -6.42
N GLU A 128 19.57 -16.36 -5.38
CA GLU A 128 20.39 -17.52 -4.99
C GLU A 128 19.75 -18.33 -3.87
N ARG A 129 19.17 -17.66 -2.87
CA ARG A 129 18.68 -18.30 -1.64
C ARG A 129 17.27 -18.88 -1.79
N GLU A 130 16.40 -18.19 -2.52
CA GLU A 130 14.99 -18.52 -2.71
C GLU A 130 14.53 -18.13 -4.12
N PRO A 131 14.97 -18.86 -5.18
CA PRO A 131 14.68 -18.49 -6.58
C PRO A 131 13.19 -18.35 -6.89
N GLU A 132 12.33 -19.14 -6.25
CA GLU A 132 10.87 -19.04 -6.42
C GLU A 132 10.33 -17.72 -5.84
N ALA A 133 10.76 -17.32 -4.64
CA ALA A 133 10.39 -16.05 -4.04
C ALA A 133 10.88 -14.86 -4.88
N TYR A 134 12.10 -14.95 -5.43
CA TYR A 134 12.64 -13.96 -6.34
C TYR A 134 11.77 -13.80 -7.60
N ALA A 135 11.39 -14.91 -8.23
CA ALA A 135 10.52 -14.89 -9.41
C ALA A 135 9.14 -14.28 -9.09
N GLN A 136 8.55 -14.64 -7.94
CA GLN A 136 7.28 -14.07 -7.48
C GLN A 136 7.39 -12.56 -7.22
N ALA A 137 8.48 -12.11 -6.61
CA ALA A 137 8.71 -10.69 -6.35
C ALA A 137 8.82 -9.89 -7.66
N LEU A 138 9.54 -10.38 -8.66
CA LEU A 138 9.64 -9.73 -9.98
C LEU A 138 8.30 -9.73 -10.73
N GLN A 139 7.53 -10.81 -10.63
CA GLN A 139 6.20 -10.86 -11.21
C GLN A 139 5.26 -9.86 -10.52
N ALA A 140 5.31 -9.74 -9.20
CA ALA A 140 4.55 -8.76 -8.43
C ALA A 140 4.91 -7.32 -8.82
N LEU A 141 6.21 -7.02 -8.98
CA LEU A 141 6.68 -5.72 -9.46
C LEU A 141 6.06 -5.37 -10.82
N ALA A 142 6.12 -6.30 -11.77
CA ALA A 142 5.55 -6.11 -13.10
C ALA A 142 4.02 -5.94 -13.06
N GLU A 143 3.32 -6.69 -12.20
CA GLU A 143 1.87 -6.57 -12.01
C GLU A 143 1.49 -5.18 -11.48
N VAL A 144 2.16 -4.71 -10.43
CA VAL A 144 1.88 -3.38 -9.85
C VAL A 144 2.14 -2.27 -10.87
N GLN A 145 3.26 -2.34 -11.59
CA GLN A 145 3.59 -1.37 -12.66
C GLN A 145 2.52 -1.35 -13.76
N ALA A 146 2.03 -2.50 -14.20
CA ALA A 146 1.00 -2.60 -15.24
C ALA A 146 -0.35 -2.08 -14.75
N LEU A 147 -0.75 -2.38 -13.51
CA LEU A 147 -1.98 -1.86 -12.91
C LEU A 147 -1.93 -0.34 -12.78
N ALA A 148 -0.81 0.20 -12.31
CA ALA A 148 -0.63 1.65 -12.16
C ALA A 148 -0.64 2.37 -13.53
N ALA A 149 0.07 1.85 -14.52
CA ALA A 149 0.10 2.42 -15.87
C ALA A 149 -1.28 2.41 -16.54
N GLY A 150 -2.11 1.41 -16.26
CA GLY A 150 -3.48 1.29 -16.76
C GLY A 150 -4.52 2.00 -15.92
N HIS A 151 -4.15 2.73 -14.86
CA HIS A 151 -5.07 3.32 -13.87
C HIS A 151 -6.13 2.32 -13.39
N ARG A 152 -5.73 1.07 -13.20
CA ARG A 152 -6.60 0.00 -12.74
C ARG A 152 -6.58 -0.12 -11.22
N PRO A 153 -7.68 -0.63 -10.60
CA PRO A 153 -7.71 -0.82 -9.15
C PRO A 153 -6.48 -1.58 -8.62
N PRO A 154 -5.91 -1.16 -7.48
CA PRO A 154 -6.36 -0.10 -6.58
C PRO A 154 -5.92 1.33 -6.96
N PHE A 155 -5.24 1.50 -8.10
CA PHE A 155 -4.65 2.76 -8.56
C PHE A 155 -5.56 3.56 -9.49
N ALA A 156 -6.82 3.21 -9.56
CA ALA A 156 -7.82 4.04 -10.20
C ALA A 156 -8.02 5.29 -9.32
N ALA A 157 -7.27 6.36 -9.63
CA ALA A 157 -7.63 7.66 -9.16
C ALA A 157 -9.03 7.93 -9.72
N LEU A 158 -10.01 8.09 -8.87
CA LEU A 158 -11.32 8.58 -9.27
C LEU A 158 -11.12 10.06 -9.60
N ASP A 159 -10.60 10.34 -10.77
CA ASP A 159 -10.66 11.66 -11.38
C ASP A 159 -12.15 11.99 -11.51
N GLY A 160 -12.66 12.82 -10.62
CA GLY A 160 -13.99 13.38 -10.73
C GLY A 160 -14.94 13.23 -9.55
N MET A 161 -14.57 12.56 -8.44
CA MET A 161 -15.47 12.51 -7.27
C MET A 161 -15.15 13.51 -6.16
N LEU A 162 -14.21 14.45 -6.37
CA LEU A 162 -13.91 15.51 -5.40
C LEU A 162 -14.20 16.92 -5.90
N ASP A 163 -14.69 17.11 -7.10
CA ASP A 163 -15.33 18.36 -7.49
C ASP A 163 -16.82 18.35 -7.15
N GLY A 164 -17.08 18.36 -5.85
CA GLY A 164 -18.38 18.77 -5.32
C GLY A 164 -18.59 20.25 -5.50
N SER A 165 -18.43 20.77 -6.72
CA SER A 165 -19.04 22.05 -7.09
C SER A 165 -20.50 21.78 -7.31
N PRO A 166 -21.41 22.36 -6.52
CA PRO A 166 -22.83 22.34 -6.86
C PRO A 166 -22.99 23.03 -8.21
N ALA A 167 -23.53 22.29 -9.18
CA ALA A 167 -23.95 22.88 -10.42
C ALA A 167 -24.81 24.10 -10.10
N GLY A 168 -24.31 25.26 -10.48
CA GLY A 168 -25.03 26.50 -10.30
C GLY A 168 -26.39 26.38 -10.93
N ALA A 169 -27.41 26.48 -10.12
CA ALA A 169 -28.78 26.68 -10.58
C ALA A 169 -28.80 28.03 -11.30
N GLY A 170 -28.74 27.99 -12.60
CA GLY A 170 -29.05 29.14 -13.44
C GLY A 170 -30.52 29.46 -13.27
N LEU A 171 -30.83 30.47 -12.48
CA LEU A 171 -32.13 31.11 -12.51
C LEU A 171 -32.15 31.99 -13.74
N GLY A 172 -32.78 31.53 -14.80
CA GLY A 172 -33.31 32.38 -15.86
C GLY A 172 -34.49 33.17 -15.34
N GLY A 173 -34.36 34.48 -15.36
CA GLY A 173 -35.46 35.39 -15.24
C GLY A 173 -35.88 35.85 -16.62
#